data_0ee8b9a7ee322d4a01e9df09c5abea8f
#
_entry.id   0ee8b9a7ee322d4a01e9df09c5abea8f
#
_cell.length_a   1.000
_cell.length_b   1.000
_cell.length_c   1.000
_cell.angle_alpha   90.00
_cell.angle_beta   90.00
_cell.angle_gamma   90.00
#
_symmetry.space_group_name_H-M   'P 1'
#
loop_
_entity.id
_entity.type
_entity.pdbx_description
1 polymer ?
#
loop_
_entity_poly.entity_id
_entity_poly.type
_entity_poly.pdbx_seq_one_letter_code
_entity_poly.pdbx_strand_id
1 'polypeptide(L)'
;MSLEARKAQARQAAFARRKAAHALDDGCCSSALSGVLAGYRGVPLAGYMAMRTEIDPLAAMEEAAAHGPVGVPVITGKGQPLTFARWVPGGAMVDGTFGAQVPAEMALMEPEILVVPLVAFSRAGGRLGYGGGFYDRTLEQLRARRATLAIGFAYAAQEDPDLPLEPTDQPLDMVVTEEGVIEVGKV
;
A
#
# COMPACT_ATOMS: atom_id res chain seq x y z
N MET A 1 -28.65 4.51 5.16
CA MET A 1 -27.46 3.85 5.75
C MET A 1 -26.36 4.91 5.87
N SER A 2 -25.71 5.01 7.04
CA SER A 2 -24.61 5.96 7.24
C SER A 2 -23.39 5.62 6.37
N LEU A 3 -22.52 6.60 6.14
CA LEU A 3 -21.27 6.38 5.37
C LEU A 3 -20.39 5.31 6.03
N GLU A 4 -20.27 5.34 7.37
CA GLU A 4 -19.53 4.33 8.12
C GLU A 4 -20.10 2.91 7.92
N ALA A 5 -21.40 2.75 7.92
CA ALA A 5 -22.05 1.47 7.66
C ALA A 5 -21.79 0.98 6.22
N ARG A 6 -21.80 1.90 5.24
CA ARG A 6 -21.44 1.60 3.85
C ARG A 6 -19.98 1.19 3.72
N LYS A 7 -19.05 1.93 4.35
CA LYS A 7 -17.63 1.59 4.40
C LYS A 7 -17.38 0.22 5.05
N ALA A 8 -18.08 -0.10 6.13
CA ALA A 8 -17.99 -1.40 6.79
C ALA A 8 -18.46 -2.55 5.90
N GLN A 9 -19.59 -2.38 5.22
CA GLN A 9 -20.11 -3.36 4.26
C GLN A 9 -19.17 -3.57 3.08
N ALA A 10 -18.65 -2.49 2.49
CA ALA A 10 -17.70 -2.57 1.40
C ALA A 10 -16.41 -3.31 1.80
N ARG A 11 -15.87 -3.04 3.01
CA ARG A 11 -14.72 -3.77 3.55
C ARG A 11 -15.00 -5.26 3.70
N GLN A 12 -16.16 -5.63 4.25
CA GLN A 12 -16.52 -7.04 4.45
C GLN A 12 -16.58 -7.79 3.11
N ALA A 13 -17.22 -7.21 2.09
CA ALA A 13 -17.29 -7.79 0.76
C ALA A 13 -15.90 -7.92 0.12
N ALA A 14 -15.08 -6.87 0.23
CA ALA A 14 -13.72 -6.87 -0.33
C ALA A 14 -12.79 -7.86 0.38
N PHE A 15 -12.89 -8.04 1.69
CA PHE A 15 -12.13 -9.07 2.42
C PHE A 15 -12.44 -10.49 1.93
N ALA A 16 -13.71 -10.79 1.62
CA ALA A 16 -14.08 -12.09 1.06
C ALA A 16 -13.46 -12.31 -0.32
N ARG A 17 -13.54 -11.30 -1.21
CA ARG A 17 -12.91 -11.36 -2.55
C ARG A 17 -11.39 -11.49 -2.46
N ARG A 18 -10.74 -10.68 -1.60
CA ARG A 18 -9.29 -10.73 -1.37
C ARG A 18 -8.83 -12.10 -0.86
N LYS A 19 -9.57 -12.69 0.09
CA LYS A 19 -9.25 -14.02 0.61
C LYS A 19 -9.32 -15.09 -0.47
N ALA A 20 -10.31 -15.02 -1.36
CA ALA A 20 -10.44 -15.94 -2.47
C ALA A 20 -9.31 -15.79 -3.49
N ALA A 21 -8.94 -14.54 -3.84
CA ALA A 21 -7.83 -14.25 -4.74
C ALA A 21 -6.48 -14.70 -4.15
N HIS A 22 -6.24 -14.41 -2.88
CA HIS A 22 -5.02 -14.82 -2.17
C HIS A 22 -4.85 -16.35 -2.14
N ALA A 23 -5.93 -17.11 -2.06
CA ALA A 23 -5.86 -18.59 -2.09
C ALA A 23 -5.44 -19.14 -3.46
N LEU A 24 -5.52 -18.35 -4.52
CA LEU A 24 -5.11 -18.70 -5.88
C LEU A 24 -3.76 -18.09 -6.28
N ASP A 25 -3.18 -17.27 -5.42
CA ASP A 25 -1.89 -16.62 -5.66
C ASP A 25 -0.77 -17.66 -5.65
N ASP A 26 -0.04 -17.73 -6.75
CA ASP A 26 1.11 -18.63 -6.94
C ASP A 26 2.47 -17.97 -6.65
N GLY A 27 2.45 -16.75 -6.09
CA GLY A 27 3.63 -15.95 -5.77
C GLY A 27 4.17 -15.10 -6.94
N CYS A 28 3.53 -15.14 -8.10
CA CYS A 28 3.94 -14.35 -9.29
C CYS A 28 3.28 -12.96 -9.36
N CYS A 29 2.36 -12.66 -8.44
CA CYS A 29 1.56 -11.42 -8.47
C CYS A 29 2.39 -10.13 -8.37
N SER A 30 3.62 -10.18 -7.83
CA SER A 30 4.49 -9.01 -7.68
C SER A 30 5.21 -8.58 -8.96
N SER A 31 5.20 -9.37 -10.03
CA SER A 31 5.96 -9.09 -11.27
C SER A 31 5.53 -7.78 -11.95
N ALA A 32 4.23 -7.47 -11.95
CA ALA A 32 3.72 -6.20 -12.48
C ALA A 32 4.23 -5.02 -11.65
N LEU A 33 4.29 -5.16 -10.33
CA LEU A 33 4.83 -4.13 -9.43
C LEU A 33 6.34 -3.95 -9.66
N SER A 34 7.13 -5.02 -9.79
CA SER A 34 8.55 -4.95 -10.16
C SER A 34 8.76 -4.17 -11.45
N GLY A 35 7.94 -4.43 -12.49
CA GLY A 35 7.97 -3.70 -13.76
C GLY A 35 7.75 -2.21 -13.60
N VAL A 36 6.79 -1.80 -12.77
CA VAL A 36 6.52 -0.38 -12.47
C VAL A 36 7.70 0.24 -11.71
N LEU A 37 8.16 -0.41 -10.64
CA LEU A 37 9.24 0.13 -9.79
C LEU A 37 10.58 0.22 -10.52
N ALA A 38 10.82 -0.61 -11.54
CA ALA A 38 12.02 -0.53 -12.39
C ALA A 38 12.15 0.82 -13.13
N GLY A 39 11.05 1.54 -13.34
CA GLY A 39 11.04 2.90 -13.89
C GLY A 39 11.50 3.98 -12.89
N TYR A 40 11.64 3.65 -11.61
CA TYR A 40 11.93 4.60 -10.53
C TYR A 40 13.19 4.24 -9.74
N ARG A 41 14.17 3.62 -10.40
CA ARG A 41 15.44 3.21 -9.75
C ARG A 41 16.12 4.41 -9.08
N GLY A 42 16.58 4.20 -7.84
CA GLY A 42 17.25 5.22 -7.04
C GLY A 42 16.31 6.17 -6.28
N VAL A 43 15.03 6.21 -6.62
CA VAL A 43 14.05 7.03 -5.90
C VAL A 43 13.70 6.35 -4.56
N PRO A 44 13.74 7.08 -3.42
CA PRO A 44 13.34 6.52 -2.14
C PRO A 44 11.88 6.05 -2.17
N LEU A 45 11.65 4.78 -1.89
CA LEU A 45 10.32 4.21 -1.85
C LEU A 45 10.02 3.49 -0.53
N ALA A 46 8.76 3.38 -0.18
CA ALA A 46 8.31 2.51 0.89
C ALA A 46 7.29 1.51 0.36
N GLY A 47 7.51 0.24 0.70
CA GLY A 47 6.52 -0.82 0.56
C GLY A 47 5.86 -1.10 1.90
N TYR A 48 5.49 -2.36 2.11
CA TYR A 48 4.90 -2.85 3.37
C TYR A 48 5.21 -4.33 3.56
N MET A 49 5.14 -4.79 4.80
CA MET A 49 5.15 -6.23 5.11
C MET A 49 3.71 -6.74 5.05
N ALA A 50 3.45 -7.65 4.12
CA ALA A 50 2.11 -8.18 3.89
C ALA A 50 1.57 -8.88 5.15
N MET A 51 0.33 -8.58 5.49
CA MET A 51 -0.37 -9.16 6.61
C MET A 51 -1.58 -9.97 6.14
N ARG A 52 -1.79 -11.16 6.73
CA ARG A 52 -2.94 -12.04 6.44
C ARG A 52 -3.03 -12.41 4.96
N THR A 53 -4.02 -11.85 4.26
CA THR A 53 -4.31 -12.11 2.85
C THR A 53 -3.99 -10.94 1.93
N GLU A 54 -3.12 -10.03 2.37
CA GLU A 54 -2.62 -8.97 1.49
C GLU A 54 -1.75 -9.57 0.39
N ILE A 55 -1.80 -8.97 -0.80
CA ILE A 55 -0.86 -9.28 -1.87
C ILE A 55 0.54 -8.87 -1.42
N ASP A 56 1.53 -9.72 -1.66
CA ASP A 56 2.88 -9.54 -1.09
C ASP A 56 3.78 -8.73 -2.04
N PRO A 57 4.26 -7.54 -1.64
CA PRO A 57 5.18 -6.74 -2.44
C PRO A 57 6.65 -7.14 -2.25
N LEU A 58 6.97 -8.14 -1.43
CA LEU A 58 8.33 -8.40 -0.95
C LEU A 58 9.32 -8.60 -2.09
N ALA A 59 9.01 -9.41 -3.09
CA ALA A 59 9.92 -9.66 -4.21
C ALA A 59 10.24 -8.36 -5.01
N ALA A 60 9.22 -7.52 -5.24
CA ALA A 60 9.42 -6.23 -5.90
C ALA A 60 10.23 -5.25 -5.03
N MET A 61 10.06 -5.30 -3.71
CA MET A 61 10.86 -4.51 -2.77
C MET A 61 12.31 -4.97 -2.74
N GLU A 62 12.58 -6.27 -2.80
CA GLU A 62 13.94 -6.84 -2.86
C GLU A 62 14.67 -6.38 -4.12
N GLU A 63 14.02 -6.45 -5.27
CA GLU A 63 14.56 -5.92 -6.53
C GLU A 63 14.85 -4.42 -6.46
N ALA A 64 13.92 -3.63 -5.93
CA ALA A 64 14.07 -2.19 -5.76
C ALA A 64 15.22 -1.82 -4.81
N ALA A 65 15.43 -2.60 -3.74
CA ALA A 65 16.48 -2.39 -2.75
C ALA A 65 17.89 -2.51 -3.33
N ALA A 66 18.05 -3.24 -4.43
CA ALA A 66 19.32 -3.31 -5.17
C ALA A 66 19.67 -1.99 -5.88
N HIS A 67 18.72 -1.07 -6.04
CA HIS A 67 18.88 0.15 -6.82
C HIS A 67 18.65 1.45 -6.04
N GLY A 68 18.09 1.38 -4.84
CA GLY A 68 17.78 2.57 -4.04
C GLY A 68 17.28 2.23 -2.64
N PRO A 69 17.04 3.26 -1.80
CA PRO A 69 16.54 3.05 -0.46
C PRO A 69 15.08 2.60 -0.46
N VAL A 70 14.81 1.52 0.25
CA VAL A 70 13.46 0.98 0.49
C VAL A 70 13.14 1.06 1.97
N GLY A 71 11.92 1.48 2.30
CA GLY A 71 11.43 1.55 3.66
C GLY A 71 10.15 0.76 3.87
N VAL A 72 9.81 0.56 5.12
CA VAL A 72 8.55 -0.03 5.57
C VAL A 72 7.88 0.87 6.60
N PRO A 73 6.53 0.84 6.69
CA PRO A 73 5.81 1.72 7.59
C PRO A 73 6.02 1.34 9.05
N VAL A 74 6.14 2.37 9.88
CA VAL A 74 6.20 2.27 11.34
C VAL A 74 5.04 3.09 11.91
N ILE A 75 4.22 2.45 12.73
CA ILE A 75 3.11 3.10 13.42
C ILE A 75 3.61 3.66 14.74
N THR A 76 3.65 4.98 14.84
CA THR A 76 4.12 5.69 16.05
C THR A 76 3.01 5.94 17.07
N GLY A 77 1.74 5.92 16.64
CA GLY A 77 0.61 6.09 17.53
C GLY A 77 -0.72 6.13 16.78
N LYS A 78 -1.81 5.92 17.51
CA LYS A 78 -3.15 6.00 16.95
C LYS A 78 -3.42 7.45 16.49
N GLY A 79 -3.97 7.60 15.28
CA GLY A 79 -4.29 8.91 14.73
C GLY A 79 -3.08 9.71 14.22
N GLN A 80 -1.88 9.16 14.29
CA GLN A 80 -0.67 9.77 13.73
C GLN A 80 -0.42 9.30 12.28
N PRO A 81 0.28 10.08 11.44
CA PRO A 81 0.79 9.60 10.17
C PRO A 81 1.83 8.50 10.41
N LEU A 82 2.08 7.68 9.40
CA LEU A 82 3.16 6.71 9.41
C LEU A 82 4.51 7.43 9.34
N THR A 83 5.50 6.87 10.00
CA THR A 83 6.91 7.07 9.67
C THR A 83 7.43 5.85 8.93
N PHE A 84 8.62 5.94 8.35
CA PHE A 84 9.19 4.84 7.58
C PHE A 84 10.59 4.54 8.08
N ALA A 85 10.86 3.25 8.30
CA ALA A 85 12.19 2.77 8.63
C ALA A 85 12.81 2.10 7.40
N ARG A 86 14.09 2.37 7.17
CA ARG A 86 14.85 1.74 6.09
C ARG A 86 14.88 0.23 6.30
N TRP A 87 14.47 -0.47 5.27
CA TRP A 87 14.47 -1.92 5.22
C TRP A 87 15.55 -2.42 4.26
N VAL A 88 16.17 -3.54 4.59
CA VAL A 88 17.13 -4.23 3.72
C VAL A 88 16.76 -5.71 3.63
N PRO A 89 16.90 -6.35 2.45
CA PRO A 89 16.67 -7.77 2.30
C PRO A 89 17.48 -8.59 3.31
N GLY A 90 16.84 -9.55 3.99
CA GLY A 90 17.50 -10.39 4.99
C GLY A 90 17.86 -9.70 6.31
N GLY A 91 17.54 -8.41 6.47
CA GLY A 91 17.75 -7.69 7.73
C GLY A 91 16.87 -8.24 8.85
N ALA A 92 17.35 -8.09 10.10
CA ALA A 92 16.59 -8.51 11.27
C ALA A 92 15.31 -7.69 11.43
N MET A 93 14.18 -8.38 11.63
CA MET A 93 12.87 -7.78 11.85
C MET A 93 12.35 -8.12 13.24
N VAL A 94 11.56 -7.24 13.80
CA VAL A 94 10.91 -7.39 15.11
C VAL A 94 9.43 -7.03 15.01
N ASP A 95 8.63 -7.48 15.98
CA ASP A 95 7.23 -7.13 16.05
C ASP A 95 7.04 -5.64 16.39
N GLY A 96 6.34 -4.95 15.53
CA GLY A 96 5.91 -3.58 15.73
C GLY A 96 4.46 -3.48 16.21
N THR A 97 3.92 -2.28 16.19
CA THR A 97 2.54 -2.00 16.59
C THR A 97 1.55 -2.71 15.65
N PHE A 98 0.49 -3.28 16.21
CA PHE A 98 -0.57 -4.02 15.50
C PHE A 98 -0.08 -5.24 14.70
N GLY A 99 1.07 -5.82 15.09
CA GLY A 99 1.60 -7.04 14.44
C GLY A 99 2.31 -6.78 13.10
N ALA A 100 2.53 -5.53 12.73
CA ALA A 100 3.36 -5.20 11.58
C ALA A 100 4.83 -5.46 11.92
N GLN A 101 5.56 -6.13 11.02
CA GLN A 101 7.00 -6.33 11.18
C GLN A 101 7.77 -5.05 10.84
N VAL A 102 8.72 -4.68 11.68
CA VAL A 102 9.58 -3.51 11.48
C VAL A 102 11.05 -3.89 11.61
N PRO A 103 11.99 -3.18 10.96
CA PRO A 103 13.42 -3.42 11.13
C PRO A 103 13.84 -3.29 12.59
N ALA A 104 14.68 -4.23 13.06
CA ALA A 104 15.26 -4.16 14.42
C ALA A 104 16.13 -2.92 14.59
N GLU A 105 16.84 -2.52 13.53
CA GLU A 105 17.58 -1.27 13.47
C GLU A 105 16.71 -0.17 12.86
N MET A 106 16.32 0.82 13.68
CA MET A 106 15.37 1.85 13.30
C MET A 106 16.08 3.06 12.67
N ALA A 107 16.43 2.94 11.38
CA ALA A 107 16.93 4.05 10.58
C ALA A 107 15.78 4.70 9.80
N LEU A 108 15.35 5.89 10.21
CA LEU A 108 14.23 6.58 9.58
C LEU A 108 14.59 7.08 8.17
N MET A 109 13.59 7.03 7.28
CA MET A 109 13.68 7.59 5.93
C MET A 109 12.36 8.23 5.51
N GLU A 110 12.39 9.09 4.51
CA GLU A 110 11.19 9.68 3.93
C GLU A 110 11.06 9.25 2.45
N PRO A 111 10.01 8.49 2.10
CA PRO A 111 9.81 8.00 0.74
C PRO A 111 9.21 9.09 -0.16
N GLU A 112 9.49 8.99 -1.46
CA GLU A 112 8.84 9.74 -2.53
C GLU A 112 7.81 8.88 -3.27
N ILE A 113 7.91 7.58 -3.12
CA ILE A 113 6.96 6.60 -3.66
C ILE A 113 6.44 5.74 -2.52
N LEU A 114 5.13 5.58 -2.45
CA LEU A 114 4.45 4.69 -1.50
C LEU A 114 3.75 3.57 -2.26
N VAL A 115 4.12 2.33 -1.99
CA VAL A 115 3.30 1.16 -2.31
C VAL A 115 2.33 0.96 -1.16
N VAL A 116 1.04 1.12 -1.45
CA VAL A 116 -0.01 1.24 -0.44
C VAL A 116 -0.84 -0.04 -0.39
N PRO A 117 -0.87 -0.74 0.76
CA PRO A 117 -1.80 -1.85 0.96
C PRO A 117 -3.23 -1.31 1.10
N LEU A 118 -4.20 -2.07 0.62
CA LEU A 118 -5.59 -1.66 0.65
C LEU A 118 -6.55 -2.85 0.75
N VAL A 119 -7.79 -2.56 1.11
CA VAL A 119 -8.87 -3.53 1.18
C VAL A 119 -9.70 -3.53 -0.11
N ALA A 120 -9.99 -2.35 -0.63
CA ALA A 120 -10.70 -2.17 -1.90
C ALA A 120 -10.23 -0.90 -2.61
N PHE A 121 -10.36 -0.87 -3.94
CA PHE A 121 -10.01 0.29 -4.75
C PHE A 121 -11.03 0.53 -5.86
N SER A 122 -11.03 1.75 -6.40
CA SER A 122 -11.73 2.08 -7.63
C SER A 122 -10.75 2.58 -8.69
N ARG A 123 -11.11 2.45 -9.96
CA ARG A 123 -10.28 2.97 -11.09
C ARG A 123 -10.11 4.49 -11.07
N ALA A 124 -10.95 5.20 -10.32
CA ALA A 124 -10.82 6.63 -10.09
C ALA A 124 -9.78 7.00 -9.01
N GLY A 125 -9.04 6.02 -8.47
CA GLY A 125 -8.01 6.23 -7.46
C GLY A 125 -8.51 6.21 -6.03
N GLY A 126 -9.80 5.96 -5.83
CA GLY A 126 -10.36 5.77 -4.49
C GLY A 126 -9.85 4.48 -3.86
N ARG A 127 -9.67 4.48 -2.53
CA ARG A 127 -9.28 3.29 -1.78
C ARG A 127 -9.96 3.21 -0.42
N LEU A 128 -10.22 1.99 0.02
CA LEU A 128 -10.54 1.68 1.42
C LEU A 128 -9.39 0.89 2.05
N GLY A 129 -8.90 1.40 3.18
CA GLY A 129 -8.03 0.68 4.08
C GLY A 129 -8.81 0.05 5.25
N TYR A 130 -8.09 -0.37 6.28
CA TYR A 130 -8.64 -0.99 7.49
C TYR A 130 -9.41 -0.02 8.42
N GLY A 131 -9.48 1.27 8.08
CA GLY A 131 -10.21 2.29 8.85
C GLY A 131 -9.36 3.09 9.85
N GLY A 132 -8.07 2.87 9.92
CA GLY A 132 -7.15 3.63 10.80
C GLY A 132 -6.77 5.01 10.27
N GLY A 133 -6.98 5.29 8.98
CA GLY A 133 -6.63 6.56 8.30
C GLY A 133 -5.13 6.87 8.27
N PHE A 134 -4.28 5.89 8.50
CA PHE A 134 -2.82 6.10 8.54
C PHE A 134 -2.28 6.61 7.22
N TYR A 135 -2.61 5.97 6.11
CA TYR A 135 -2.13 6.35 4.79
C TYR A 135 -2.71 7.67 4.29
N ASP A 136 -3.96 8.02 4.67
CA ASP A 136 -4.55 9.32 4.31
C ASP A 136 -3.76 10.46 4.95
N ARG A 137 -3.53 10.39 6.26
CA ARG A 137 -2.72 11.38 6.97
C ARG A 137 -1.28 11.45 6.46
N THR A 138 -0.71 10.29 6.14
CA THR A 138 0.67 10.21 5.61
C THR A 138 0.78 10.87 4.24
N LEU A 139 -0.10 10.52 3.31
CA LEU A 139 -0.12 11.10 1.97
C LEU A 139 -0.42 12.59 1.99
N GLU A 140 -1.38 13.03 2.81
CA GLU A 140 -1.65 14.46 3.02
C GLU A 140 -0.39 15.21 3.46
N GLN A 141 0.31 14.69 4.49
CA GLN A 141 1.52 15.30 5.01
C GLN A 141 2.67 15.32 4.01
N LEU A 142 2.90 14.21 3.28
CA LEU A 142 3.98 14.13 2.31
C LEU A 142 3.70 15.04 1.10
N ARG A 143 2.48 15.00 0.56
CA ARG A 143 2.07 15.81 -0.58
C ARG A 143 2.05 17.30 -0.30
N ALA A 144 1.83 17.70 0.95
CA ALA A 144 1.95 19.11 1.36
C ALA A 144 3.40 19.63 1.27
N ARG A 145 4.40 18.76 1.29
CA ARG A 145 5.83 19.12 1.26
C ARG A 145 6.49 18.88 -0.09
N ARG A 146 6.08 17.83 -0.80
CA ARG A 146 6.67 17.44 -2.10
C ARG A 146 5.74 16.53 -2.90
N ALA A 147 6.02 16.40 -4.19
CA ALA A 147 5.36 15.39 -5.01
C ALA A 147 5.62 14.00 -4.43
N THR A 148 4.55 13.24 -4.23
CA THR A 148 4.60 11.88 -3.67
C THR A 148 3.70 10.99 -4.49
N LEU A 149 4.27 9.93 -5.06
CA LEU A 149 3.54 8.94 -5.86
C LEU A 149 2.94 7.88 -4.95
N ALA A 150 1.64 7.67 -5.04
CA ALA A 150 0.90 6.63 -4.30
C ALA A 150 0.47 5.52 -5.25
N ILE A 151 1.07 4.34 -5.11
CA ILE A 151 0.78 3.14 -5.90
C ILE A 151 -0.02 2.18 -5.04
N GLY A 152 -1.30 1.96 -5.33
CA GLY A 152 -2.06 0.89 -4.71
C GLY A 152 -1.59 -0.46 -5.22
N PHE A 153 -1.37 -1.44 -4.33
CA PHE A 153 -1.05 -2.80 -4.73
C PHE A 153 -2.09 -3.76 -4.15
N ALA A 154 -2.80 -4.46 -5.02
CA ALA A 154 -3.98 -5.24 -4.66
C ALA A 154 -4.25 -6.33 -5.70
N TYR A 155 -5.02 -7.35 -5.33
CA TYR A 155 -5.60 -8.26 -6.32
C TYR A 155 -6.70 -7.54 -7.13
N ALA A 156 -6.82 -7.84 -8.42
CA ALA A 156 -7.87 -7.29 -9.29
C ALA A 156 -9.27 -7.50 -8.70
N ALA A 157 -9.49 -8.62 -8.02
CA ALA A 157 -10.74 -8.93 -7.32
C ALA A 157 -11.13 -7.92 -6.20
N GLN A 158 -10.22 -7.05 -5.78
CA GLN A 158 -10.49 -6.00 -4.79
C GLN A 158 -11.08 -4.73 -5.42
N GLU A 159 -11.25 -4.68 -6.74
CA GLU A 159 -11.92 -3.57 -7.42
C GLU A 159 -13.38 -3.43 -6.96
N ASP A 160 -13.77 -2.19 -6.67
CA ASP A 160 -15.13 -1.82 -6.30
C ASP A 160 -15.43 -0.43 -6.90
N PRO A 161 -16.24 -0.34 -7.98
CA PRO A 161 -16.53 0.92 -8.63
C PRO A 161 -17.37 1.87 -7.76
N ASP A 162 -18.11 1.33 -6.79
CA ASP A 162 -19.06 2.06 -5.94
C ASP A 162 -18.50 2.35 -4.54
N LEU A 163 -17.17 2.47 -4.41
CA LEU A 163 -16.51 2.73 -3.14
C LEU A 163 -17.08 3.97 -2.43
N PRO A 164 -17.53 3.83 -1.17
CA PRO A 164 -17.91 4.98 -0.36
C PRO A 164 -16.66 5.74 0.11
N LEU A 165 -16.46 6.95 -0.42
CA LEU A 165 -15.30 7.80 -0.14
C LEU A 165 -15.69 9.05 0.63
N GLU A 166 -14.71 9.68 1.28
CA GLU A 166 -14.80 10.97 1.97
C GLU A 166 -13.85 11.98 1.33
N PRO A 167 -14.11 13.29 1.50
CA PRO A 167 -13.22 14.33 0.96
C PRO A 167 -11.79 14.29 1.52
N THR A 168 -11.59 13.67 2.68
CA THR A 168 -10.27 13.50 3.33
C THR A 168 -9.50 12.27 2.84
N ASP A 169 -10.16 11.37 2.11
CA ASP A 169 -9.50 10.19 1.54
C ASP A 169 -8.53 10.63 0.43
N GLN A 170 -7.25 10.30 0.58
CA GLN A 170 -6.21 10.67 -0.38
C GLN A 170 -6.23 9.72 -1.58
N PRO A 171 -6.27 10.24 -2.83
CA PRO A 171 -6.31 9.38 -4.00
C PRO A 171 -4.98 8.66 -4.25
N LEU A 172 -5.07 7.50 -4.90
CA LEU A 172 -3.95 6.83 -5.53
C LEU A 172 -3.65 7.47 -6.89
N ASP A 173 -2.39 7.39 -7.32
CA ASP A 173 -1.96 7.83 -8.65
C ASP A 173 -2.02 6.68 -9.67
N MET A 174 -1.87 5.45 -9.20
CA MET A 174 -2.09 4.21 -9.96
C MET A 174 -2.44 3.06 -9.03
N VAL A 175 -3.00 2.00 -9.62
CA VAL A 175 -3.17 0.71 -8.95
C VAL A 175 -2.48 -0.37 -9.79
N VAL A 176 -1.70 -1.20 -9.13
CA VAL A 176 -1.06 -2.37 -9.73
C VAL A 176 -1.74 -3.61 -9.19
N THR A 177 -2.12 -4.49 -10.10
CA THR A 177 -2.71 -5.79 -9.78
C THR A 177 -1.94 -6.90 -10.49
N GLU A 178 -2.27 -8.16 -10.20
CA GLU A 178 -1.75 -9.31 -10.94
C GLU A 178 -2.12 -9.28 -12.43
N GLU A 179 -3.17 -8.57 -12.79
CA GLU A 179 -3.62 -8.42 -14.18
C GLU A 179 -2.95 -7.26 -14.93
N GLY A 180 -2.29 -6.34 -14.20
CA GLY A 180 -1.58 -5.20 -14.79
C GLY A 180 -1.73 -3.90 -14.04
N VAL A 181 -1.42 -2.80 -14.73
CA VAL A 181 -1.39 -1.44 -14.18
C VAL A 181 -2.64 -0.66 -14.60
N ILE A 182 -3.27 -0.03 -13.63
CA ILE A 182 -4.40 0.88 -13.81
C ILE A 182 -3.90 2.29 -13.49
N GLU A 183 -3.76 3.14 -14.52
CA GLU A 183 -3.42 4.56 -14.34
C GLU A 183 -4.67 5.37 -13.97
N VAL A 184 -4.60 6.07 -12.84
CA VAL A 184 -5.70 6.93 -12.37
C VAL A 184 -5.73 8.23 -13.16
N GLY A 185 -6.92 8.62 -13.62
CA GLY A 185 -7.12 9.93 -14.27
C GLY A 185 -6.72 10.00 -15.75
N LYS A 186 -6.26 8.91 -16.36
CA LYS A 186 -6.17 8.80 -17.83
C LYS A 186 -7.41 8.07 -18.35
N VAL A 187 -8.41 8.84 -18.77
CA VAL A 187 -9.55 8.39 -19.57
C VAL A 187 -9.26 8.67 -21.02
#